data_37afe6673d9a5793603333fbc5da1780
#
_entry.id   37afe6673d9a5793603333fbc5da1780
#
_cell.length_a   1.000
_cell.length_b   1.000
_cell.length_c   1.000
_cell.angle_alpha   90.00
_cell.angle_beta   90.00
_cell.angle_gamma   90.00
#
_symmetry.space_group_name_H-M   'P 1'
#
loop_
_entity.id
_entity.type
_entity.pdbx_description
1 polymer ?
#
loop_
_entity_poly.entity_id
_entity_poly.type
_entity_poly.pdbx_seq_one_letter_code
_entity_poly.pdbx_strand_id
1 'polypeptide(L)'
;MSRTFAQVDVFGGEPCSGNPVAVVLGAEGMTDGEMQRFARWTNLAETTFVLPPTKPEADYRVRIFTPVLELPFAGHPTLGTCHAWLEAGGEAGEEIVQECDAGLVRIRRDGERLAFAAPRMVRSGPASEGDRAKVAGALKLEPDELLAVEWVDNGPGWITARLESPERLLELRPGPLEFDLGAVALYPPGSEAAIELRAWAPVNGMAVEDPVTGSLNASVAQWLLADGRLTAPYLAHQGTAIGREGRIQVSEGDGEIWIGGGTETVVAGTAKPQ
;
A
#
# COMPACT_ATOMS: atom_id res chain seq x y z
N MET A 1 0.19 27.00 -12.99
CA MET A 1 -1.30 27.15 -12.81
C MET A 1 -1.73 26.61 -11.45
N SER A 2 -2.84 27.15 -10.86
CA SER A 2 -3.42 26.58 -9.64
C SER A 2 -4.22 25.32 -10.01
N ARG A 3 -4.11 24.25 -9.20
CA ARG A 3 -4.81 22.98 -9.39
C ARG A 3 -5.47 22.56 -8.09
N THR A 4 -6.55 21.82 -8.16
CA THR A 4 -7.19 21.25 -6.97
C THR A 4 -6.24 20.27 -6.32
N PHE A 5 -6.14 20.34 -5.00
CA PHE A 5 -5.22 19.55 -4.18
C PHE A 5 -5.96 18.96 -2.98
N ALA A 6 -5.71 17.70 -2.72
CA ALA A 6 -6.12 17.03 -1.49
C ALA A 6 -4.94 16.27 -0.88
N GLN A 7 -4.89 16.21 0.43
CA GLN A 7 -4.09 15.21 1.14
C GLN A 7 -5.06 14.27 1.85
N VAL A 8 -5.04 13.03 1.43
CA VAL A 8 -5.96 11.98 1.86
C VAL A 8 -5.23 11.02 2.78
N ASP A 9 -5.80 10.75 3.94
CA ASP A 9 -5.39 9.67 4.83
C ASP A 9 -6.05 8.37 4.39
N VAL A 10 -5.27 7.32 4.21
CA VAL A 10 -5.74 6.04 3.66
C VAL A 10 -5.47 4.92 4.66
N PHE A 11 -6.45 4.04 4.84
CA PHE A 11 -6.44 2.94 5.78
C PHE A 11 -6.44 3.34 7.26
N GLY A 12 -6.60 4.62 7.60
CA GLY A 12 -6.67 5.07 8.99
C GLY A 12 -7.93 4.60 9.69
N GLY A 13 -7.84 4.34 10.99
CA GLY A 13 -9.00 4.15 11.87
C GLY A 13 -9.60 5.48 12.32
N GLU A 14 -8.76 6.52 12.42
CA GLU A 14 -9.10 7.91 12.73
C GLU A 14 -8.30 8.84 11.81
N PRO A 15 -8.66 10.12 11.66
CA PRO A 15 -7.92 11.08 10.86
C PRO A 15 -6.44 11.15 11.24
N CYS A 16 -5.56 11.14 10.25
CA CYS A 16 -4.10 11.17 10.39
C CYS A 16 -3.47 9.90 11.00
N SER A 17 -4.20 8.80 11.08
CA SER A 17 -3.70 7.55 11.64
C SER A 17 -3.25 6.51 10.58
N GLY A 18 -3.61 6.74 9.32
CA GLY A 18 -3.26 5.88 8.18
C GLY A 18 -1.98 6.29 7.44
N ASN A 19 -1.99 6.09 6.13
CA ASN A 19 -0.90 6.47 5.22
C ASN A 19 -1.36 7.64 4.32
N PRO A 20 -0.73 8.83 4.46
CA PRO A 20 -1.14 10.00 3.69
C PRO A 20 -0.64 9.96 2.25
N VAL A 21 -1.50 10.37 1.32
CA VAL A 21 -1.14 10.62 -0.09
C VAL A 21 -1.54 12.05 -0.50
N ALA A 22 -0.65 12.73 -1.23
CA ALA A 22 -0.98 13.99 -1.88
C ALA A 22 -1.62 13.71 -3.25
N VAL A 23 -2.76 14.34 -3.54
CA VAL A 23 -3.49 14.18 -4.80
C VAL A 23 -3.63 15.52 -5.50
N VAL A 24 -3.11 15.61 -6.72
CA VAL A 24 -3.27 16.78 -7.61
C VAL A 24 -4.26 16.42 -8.71
N LEU A 25 -5.41 17.06 -8.71
CA LEU A 25 -6.45 16.88 -9.71
C LEU A 25 -6.25 17.83 -10.89
N GLY A 26 -6.61 17.36 -12.10
CA GLY A 26 -6.49 18.14 -13.34
C GLY A 26 -5.03 18.44 -13.70
N ALA A 27 -4.21 17.40 -13.74
CA ALA A 27 -2.76 17.52 -13.96
C ALA A 27 -2.35 17.62 -15.45
N GLU A 28 -3.30 17.83 -16.35
CA GLU A 28 -3.02 17.97 -17.78
C GLU A 28 -2.03 19.11 -18.06
N GLY A 29 -1.09 18.82 -18.95
CA GLY A 29 -0.07 19.78 -19.36
C GLY A 29 1.10 19.91 -18.37
N MET A 30 1.10 19.19 -17.25
CA MET A 30 2.30 19.07 -16.40
C MET A 30 3.32 18.15 -17.06
N THR A 31 4.57 18.54 -17.00
CA THR A 31 5.69 17.71 -17.44
C THR A 31 6.10 16.72 -16.33
N ASP A 32 6.79 15.63 -16.72
CA ASP A 32 7.35 14.64 -15.78
C ASP A 32 8.24 15.31 -14.72
N GLY A 33 9.07 16.27 -15.14
CA GLY A 33 9.93 17.01 -14.23
C GLY A 33 9.20 17.89 -13.23
N GLU A 34 8.05 18.45 -13.60
CA GLU A 34 7.20 19.22 -12.68
C GLU A 34 6.49 18.32 -11.67
N MET A 35 5.96 17.20 -12.11
CA MET A 35 5.35 16.18 -11.24
C MET A 35 6.37 15.64 -10.24
N GLN A 36 7.55 15.21 -10.72
CA GLN A 36 8.61 14.70 -9.86
C GLN A 36 9.14 15.75 -8.87
N ARG A 37 9.29 17.01 -9.31
CA ARG A 37 9.70 18.11 -8.43
C ARG A 37 8.68 18.37 -7.33
N PHE A 38 7.40 18.35 -7.66
CA PHE A 38 6.33 18.56 -6.69
C PHE A 38 6.25 17.39 -5.69
N ALA A 39 6.33 16.13 -6.16
CA ALA A 39 6.37 14.95 -5.30
C ALA A 39 7.57 15.00 -4.32
N ARG A 40 8.73 15.43 -4.79
CA ARG A 40 9.91 15.63 -3.92
C ARG A 40 9.69 16.72 -2.88
N TRP A 41 9.00 17.79 -3.25
CA TRP A 41 8.74 18.91 -2.34
C TRP A 41 7.71 18.58 -1.28
N THR A 42 6.63 17.83 -1.61
CA THR A 42 5.64 17.37 -0.62
C THR A 42 6.28 16.44 0.40
N ASN A 43 7.26 15.66 -0.03
CA ASN A 43 8.03 14.71 0.79
C ASN A 43 7.14 13.67 1.51
N LEU A 44 5.98 13.38 0.95
CA LEU A 44 5.16 12.23 1.34
C LEU A 44 5.67 10.97 0.66
N ALA A 45 5.27 9.80 1.14
CA ALA A 45 5.61 8.53 0.51
C ALA A 45 5.27 8.58 -0.99
N GLU A 46 4.05 9.01 -1.33
CA GLU A 46 3.63 9.26 -2.71
C GLU A 46 2.81 10.54 -2.87
N THR A 47 2.93 11.05 -4.11
CA THR A 47 2.08 12.11 -4.66
C THR A 47 1.50 11.64 -5.97
N THR A 48 0.21 11.79 -6.16
CA THR A 48 -0.50 11.38 -7.37
C THR A 48 -0.99 12.56 -8.20
N PHE A 49 -1.07 12.33 -9.51
CA PHE A 49 -1.50 13.31 -10.49
C PHE A 49 -2.61 12.70 -11.35
N VAL A 50 -3.81 13.25 -11.24
CA VAL A 50 -5.00 12.77 -11.95
C VAL A 50 -5.08 13.44 -13.31
N LEU A 51 -5.28 12.63 -14.33
CA LEU A 51 -5.33 12.97 -15.75
C LEU A 51 -6.60 12.37 -16.38
N PRO A 52 -7.06 12.88 -17.53
CA PRO A 52 -8.05 12.20 -18.34
C PRO A 52 -7.57 10.79 -18.72
N PRO A 53 -8.48 9.81 -18.77
CA PRO A 53 -8.12 8.45 -19.19
C PRO A 53 -7.71 8.43 -20.67
N THR A 54 -6.84 7.48 -21.02
CA THR A 54 -6.49 7.20 -22.43
C THR A 54 -7.16 5.93 -22.95
N LYS A 55 -7.68 5.10 -22.05
CA LYS A 55 -8.44 3.89 -22.35
C LYS A 55 -9.93 4.12 -22.12
N PRO A 56 -10.82 3.67 -23.03
CA PRO A 56 -12.26 3.89 -22.90
C PRO A 56 -12.90 3.17 -21.70
N GLU A 57 -12.22 2.15 -21.17
CA GLU A 57 -12.68 1.40 -20.00
C GLU A 57 -12.34 2.08 -18.67
N ALA A 58 -11.47 3.09 -18.68
CA ALA A 58 -11.01 3.77 -17.48
C ALA A 58 -11.84 5.03 -17.20
N ASP A 59 -12.16 5.25 -15.93
CA ASP A 59 -12.84 6.44 -15.45
C ASP A 59 -11.87 7.63 -15.32
N TYR A 60 -10.64 7.36 -14.89
CA TYR A 60 -9.55 8.34 -14.82
C TYR A 60 -8.21 7.66 -14.99
N ARG A 61 -7.18 8.46 -15.28
CA ARG A 61 -5.79 8.03 -15.28
C ARG A 61 -5.04 8.68 -14.12
N VAL A 62 -4.13 7.92 -13.51
CA VAL A 62 -3.25 8.41 -12.45
C VAL A 62 -1.79 8.16 -12.80
N ARG A 63 -0.93 9.11 -12.41
CA ARG A 63 0.51 8.93 -12.33
C ARG A 63 0.93 9.06 -10.87
N ILE A 64 1.80 8.16 -10.42
CA ILE A 64 2.16 7.99 -9.00
C ILE A 64 3.65 8.23 -8.85
N PHE A 65 4.03 9.19 -8.02
CA PHE A 65 5.43 9.56 -7.81
C PHE A 65 5.81 9.47 -6.35
N THR A 66 6.92 8.80 -6.06
CA THR A 66 7.66 8.96 -4.82
C THR A 66 8.52 10.24 -4.89
N PRO A 67 9.18 10.68 -3.82
CA PRO A 67 10.17 11.75 -3.89
C PRO A 67 11.32 11.50 -4.88
N VAL A 68 11.54 10.25 -5.30
CA VAL A 68 12.72 9.83 -6.11
C VAL A 68 12.35 9.43 -7.53
N LEU A 69 11.24 8.69 -7.72
CA LEU A 69 10.88 8.08 -9.02
C LEU A 69 9.36 7.93 -9.19
N GLU A 70 8.93 7.66 -10.40
CA GLU A 70 7.56 7.27 -10.72
C GLU A 70 7.36 5.78 -10.51
N LEU A 71 6.20 5.40 -9.93
CA LEU A 71 5.79 4.02 -9.70
C LEU A 71 4.71 3.62 -10.70
N PRO A 72 4.75 2.38 -11.21
CA PRO A 72 3.69 1.87 -12.09
C PRO A 72 2.36 1.65 -11.36
N PHE A 73 2.42 1.35 -10.07
CA PHE A 73 1.26 1.13 -9.18
C PHE A 73 1.66 1.29 -7.73
N ALA A 74 0.72 1.76 -6.89
CA ALA A 74 0.82 1.72 -5.44
C ALA A 74 -0.59 1.66 -4.83
N GLY A 75 -0.79 0.85 -3.78
CA GLY A 75 -2.12 0.51 -3.26
C GLY A 75 -2.81 1.66 -2.54
N HIS A 76 -2.19 2.24 -1.48
CA HIS A 76 -2.82 3.36 -0.78
C HIS A 76 -2.97 4.61 -1.66
N PRO A 77 -2.04 4.96 -2.57
CA PRO A 77 -2.26 6.04 -3.51
C PRO A 77 -3.44 5.83 -4.44
N THR A 78 -3.71 4.58 -4.85
CA THR A 78 -4.88 4.22 -5.65
C THR A 78 -6.18 4.57 -4.91
N LEU A 79 -6.33 4.16 -3.66
CA LEU A 79 -7.55 4.45 -2.89
C LEU A 79 -7.69 5.95 -2.56
N GLY A 80 -6.60 6.60 -2.13
CA GLY A 80 -6.64 8.04 -1.83
C GLY A 80 -6.91 8.91 -3.06
N THR A 81 -6.38 8.52 -4.22
CA THR A 81 -6.67 9.21 -5.49
C THR A 81 -8.12 9.01 -5.92
N CYS A 82 -8.64 7.78 -5.83
CA CYS A 82 -10.04 7.48 -6.12
C CYS A 82 -10.98 8.28 -5.23
N HIS A 83 -10.69 8.36 -3.93
CA HIS A 83 -11.44 9.17 -2.97
C HIS A 83 -11.48 10.65 -3.39
N ALA A 84 -10.32 11.27 -3.61
CA ALA A 84 -10.24 12.68 -4.01
C ALA A 84 -10.90 12.95 -5.36
N TRP A 85 -10.81 12.00 -6.31
CA TRP A 85 -11.48 12.11 -7.61
C TRP A 85 -13.01 12.07 -7.47
N LEU A 86 -13.53 11.19 -6.62
CA LEU A 86 -14.97 11.11 -6.32
C LEU A 86 -15.48 12.38 -5.61
N GLU A 87 -14.75 12.91 -4.63
CA GLU A 87 -15.10 14.16 -3.95
C GLU A 87 -15.09 15.37 -4.91
N ALA A 88 -14.25 15.33 -5.94
CA ALA A 88 -14.20 16.37 -6.96
C ALA A 88 -15.33 16.26 -8.01
N GLY A 89 -16.27 15.34 -7.85
CA GLY A 89 -17.41 15.14 -8.74
C GLY A 89 -17.17 14.08 -9.81
N GLY A 90 -16.22 13.20 -9.63
CA GLY A 90 -16.03 12.03 -10.49
C GLY A 90 -17.28 11.13 -10.47
N GLU A 91 -17.83 10.84 -11.63
CA GLU A 91 -19.01 10.00 -11.80
C GLU A 91 -18.59 8.56 -12.10
N ALA A 92 -18.95 7.63 -11.21
CA ALA A 92 -18.74 6.21 -11.40
C ALA A 92 -19.83 5.39 -10.72
N GLY A 93 -19.99 4.15 -11.18
CA GLY A 93 -20.88 3.16 -10.57
C GLY A 93 -20.34 2.58 -9.26
N GLU A 94 -20.72 1.34 -9.00
CA GLU A 94 -20.18 0.57 -7.86
C GLU A 94 -18.72 0.15 -8.08
N GLU A 95 -18.31 -0.01 -9.32
CA GLU A 95 -16.94 -0.28 -9.73
C GLU A 95 -16.36 0.95 -10.43
N ILE A 96 -15.12 1.29 -10.11
CA ILE A 96 -14.33 2.38 -10.67
C ILE A 96 -13.07 1.75 -11.29
N VAL A 97 -12.69 2.19 -12.48
CA VAL A 97 -11.52 1.69 -13.19
C VAL A 97 -10.47 2.78 -13.30
N GLN A 98 -9.38 2.62 -12.56
CA GLN A 98 -8.20 3.48 -12.63
C GLN A 98 -7.26 2.99 -13.72
N GLU A 99 -6.83 3.86 -14.62
CA GLU A 99 -5.70 3.62 -15.50
C GLU A 99 -4.40 4.10 -14.85
N CYS A 100 -3.38 3.23 -14.80
CA CYS A 100 -2.03 3.58 -14.36
C CYS A 100 -1.01 2.86 -15.25
N ASP A 101 0.28 3.03 -15.00
CA ASP A 101 1.34 2.43 -15.82
C ASP A 101 1.35 0.89 -15.75
N ALA A 102 0.92 0.31 -14.63
CA ALA A 102 0.71 -1.13 -14.49
C ALA A 102 -0.52 -1.67 -15.25
N GLY A 103 -1.37 -0.79 -15.80
CA GLY A 103 -2.59 -1.16 -16.52
C GLY A 103 -3.86 -0.62 -15.88
N LEU A 104 -4.95 -1.38 -16.02
CA LEU A 104 -6.25 -1.05 -15.43
C LEU A 104 -6.37 -1.71 -14.05
N VAL A 105 -6.73 -0.91 -13.06
CA VAL A 105 -6.95 -1.35 -11.68
C VAL A 105 -8.43 -1.15 -11.35
N ARG A 106 -9.08 -2.23 -10.95
CA ARG A 106 -10.48 -2.21 -10.50
C ARG A 106 -10.53 -1.79 -9.05
N ILE A 107 -11.39 -0.84 -8.76
CA ILE A 107 -11.68 -0.34 -7.42
C ILE A 107 -13.19 -0.49 -7.22
N ARG A 108 -13.61 -1.03 -6.09
CA ARG A 108 -15.02 -1.13 -5.74
C ARG A 108 -15.34 -0.31 -4.50
N ARG A 109 -16.59 0.10 -4.42
CA ARG A 109 -17.15 0.67 -3.19
C ARG A 109 -17.61 -0.48 -2.28
N ASP A 110 -17.25 -0.38 -1.02
CA ASP A 110 -17.70 -1.28 0.04
C ASP A 110 -18.27 -0.44 1.19
N GLY A 111 -19.52 -0.03 1.03
CA GLY A 111 -20.13 0.99 1.87
C GLY A 111 -19.45 2.36 1.70
N GLU A 112 -18.92 2.91 2.79
CA GLU A 112 -18.14 4.15 2.78
C GLU A 112 -16.64 3.94 2.47
N ARG A 113 -16.23 2.68 2.26
CA ARG A 113 -14.84 2.31 2.01
C ARG A 113 -14.60 2.05 0.53
N LEU A 114 -13.32 2.11 0.17
CA LEU A 114 -12.84 1.72 -1.15
C LEU A 114 -11.96 0.48 -1.01
N ALA A 115 -12.00 -0.38 -2.02
CA ALA A 115 -11.13 -1.55 -2.09
C ALA A 115 -10.62 -1.75 -3.52
N PHE A 116 -9.34 -2.04 -3.70
CA PHE A 116 -8.76 -2.41 -4.99
C PHE A 116 -8.54 -3.91 -5.09
N ALA A 117 -8.65 -4.44 -6.32
CA ALA A 117 -8.34 -5.83 -6.61
C ALA A 117 -6.82 -6.08 -6.47
N ALA A 118 -6.44 -7.11 -5.72
CA ALA A 118 -5.04 -7.44 -5.47
C ALA A 118 -4.31 -7.76 -6.80
N PRO A 119 -3.18 -7.10 -7.09
CA PRO A 119 -2.36 -7.45 -8.25
C PRO A 119 -1.87 -8.89 -8.18
N ARG A 120 -1.66 -9.52 -9.34
CA ARG A 120 -1.09 -10.86 -9.38
C ARG A 120 0.34 -10.88 -8.88
N MET A 121 0.69 -11.92 -8.13
CA MET A 121 2.09 -12.14 -7.77
C MET A 121 2.94 -12.45 -9.01
N VAL A 122 4.08 -11.79 -9.11
CA VAL A 122 5.11 -12.04 -10.13
C VAL A 122 6.17 -13.03 -9.65
N ARG A 123 6.34 -13.12 -8.31
CA ARG A 123 7.19 -14.12 -7.65
C ARG A 123 6.57 -14.54 -6.32
N SER A 124 6.50 -15.86 -6.08
CA SER A 124 5.96 -16.44 -4.85
C SER A 124 6.72 -17.72 -4.47
N GLY A 125 6.58 -18.12 -3.23
CA GLY A 125 7.12 -19.37 -2.71
C GLY A 125 8.29 -19.18 -1.75
N PRO A 126 8.78 -20.29 -1.15
CA PRO A 126 9.80 -20.24 -0.12
C PRO A 126 11.07 -19.54 -0.56
N ALA A 127 11.60 -18.69 0.28
CA ALA A 127 12.88 -18.03 0.05
C ALA A 127 14.02 -19.05 0.15
N SER A 128 15.11 -18.80 -0.60
CA SER A 128 16.33 -19.60 -0.48
C SER A 128 16.94 -19.45 0.91
N GLU A 129 17.78 -20.40 1.32
CA GLU A 129 18.53 -20.28 2.59
C GLU A 129 19.37 -19.00 2.65
N GLY A 130 19.95 -18.58 1.52
CA GLY A 130 20.69 -17.34 1.43
C GLY A 130 19.82 -16.09 1.62
N ASP A 131 18.61 -16.07 1.06
CA ASP A 131 17.66 -14.98 1.27
C ASP A 131 17.10 -14.99 2.69
N ARG A 132 16.82 -16.18 3.25
CA ARG A 132 16.42 -16.33 4.65
C ARG A 132 17.47 -15.77 5.61
N ALA A 133 18.75 -16.06 5.38
CA ALA A 133 19.85 -15.53 6.17
C ALA A 133 19.97 -14.00 6.06
N LYS A 134 19.76 -13.42 4.86
CA LYS A 134 19.72 -11.96 4.67
C LYS A 134 18.56 -11.31 5.44
N VAL A 135 17.37 -11.92 5.39
CA VAL A 135 16.19 -11.44 6.12
C VAL A 135 16.44 -11.51 7.64
N ALA A 136 16.96 -12.62 8.15
CA ALA A 136 17.31 -12.77 9.57
C ALA A 136 18.30 -11.68 10.00
N GLY A 137 19.36 -11.48 9.23
CA GLY A 137 20.37 -10.45 9.49
C GLY A 137 19.81 -9.03 9.48
N ALA A 138 18.92 -8.69 8.51
CA ALA A 138 18.27 -7.40 8.44
C ALA A 138 17.34 -7.15 9.64
N LEU A 139 16.60 -8.17 10.07
CA LEU A 139 15.71 -8.11 11.23
C LEU A 139 16.45 -8.25 12.57
N LYS A 140 17.74 -8.59 12.56
CA LYS A 140 18.58 -8.89 13.74
C LYS A 140 18.00 -10.04 14.58
N LEU A 141 17.57 -11.10 13.89
CA LEU A 141 17.01 -12.31 14.45
C LEU A 141 17.91 -13.51 14.16
N GLU A 142 17.80 -14.53 15.00
CA GLU A 142 18.35 -15.83 14.66
C GLU A 142 17.47 -16.53 13.61
N PRO A 143 18.02 -17.35 12.71
CA PRO A 143 17.23 -17.97 11.64
C PRO A 143 16.07 -18.86 12.12
N ASP A 144 16.15 -19.43 13.32
CA ASP A 144 15.10 -20.26 13.93
C ASP A 144 13.93 -19.46 14.52
N GLU A 145 14.09 -18.15 14.74
CA GLU A 145 12.99 -17.26 15.11
C GLU A 145 12.04 -16.97 13.93
N LEU A 146 12.49 -17.22 12.69
CA LEU A 146 11.67 -17.05 11.49
C LEU A 146 10.87 -18.32 11.21
N LEU A 147 9.57 -18.31 11.41
CA LEU A 147 8.71 -19.46 11.13
C LEU A 147 8.60 -19.78 9.62
N ALA A 148 8.64 -18.75 8.79
CA ALA A 148 8.71 -18.84 7.33
C ALA A 148 9.37 -17.59 6.76
N VAL A 149 9.96 -17.69 5.58
CA VAL A 149 10.34 -16.55 4.74
C VAL A 149 9.92 -16.88 3.32
N GLU A 150 9.05 -16.03 2.76
CA GLU A 150 8.44 -16.23 1.46
C GLU A 150 8.68 -15.03 0.55
N TRP A 151 8.90 -15.29 -0.72
CA TRP A 151 8.70 -14.30 -1.75
C TRP A 151 7.20 -14.10 -1.96
N VAL A 152 6.75 -12.88 -1.80
CA VAL A 152 5.35 -12.46 -2.01
C VAL A 152 5.33 -11.20 -2.89
N ASP A 153 6.07 -11.26 -3.98
CA ASP A 153 6.29 -10.12 -4.85
C ASP A 153 5.17 -9.96 -5.87
N ASN A 154 4.51 -8.80 -5.82
CA ASN A 154 3.50 -8.36 -6.79
C ASN A 154 3.94 -7.08 -7.54
N GLY A 155 5.27 -6.82 -7.60
CA GLY A 155 5.88 -5.72 -8.33
C GLY A 155 7.05 -5.04 -7.60
N PRO A 156 6.92 -4.65 -6.32
CA PRO A 156 8.00 -3.98 -5.58
C PRO A 156 9.18 -4.88 -5.19
N GLY A 157 9.01 -6.20 -5.17
CA GLY A 157 10.08 -7.14 -4.78
C GLY A 157 9.98 -7.60 -3.33
N TRP A 158 8.78 -7.71 -2.78
CA TRP A 158 8.56 -8.09 -1.39
C TRP A 158 9.06 -9.49 -1.07
N ILE A 159 9.94 -9.57 -0.05
CA ILE A 159 10.24 -10.79 0.69
C ILE A 159 9.75 -10.64 2.12
N THR A 160 9.02 -11.62 2.64
CA THR A 160 8.29 -11.48 3.90
C THR A 160 8.60 -12.60 4.87
N ALA A 161 8.95 -12.21 6.10
CA ALA A 161 9.15 -13.11 7.22
C ALA A 161 7.85 -13.31 8.01
N ARG A 162 7.55 -14.53 8.43
CA ARG A 162 6.50 -14.82 9.41
C ARG A 162 7.12 -15.13 10.78
N LEU A 163 6.63 -14.41 11.79
CA LEU A 163 7.09 -14.50 13.17
C LEU A 163 6.05 -15.20 14.06
N GLU A 164 6.45 -15.57 15.27
CA GLU A 164 5.62 -16.30 16.20
C GLU A 164 4.46 -15.47 16.75
N SER A 165 4.70 -14.18 17.08
CA SER A 165 3.66 -13.35 17.67
C SER A 165 3.75 -11.88 17.24
N PRO A 166 2.62 -11.14 17.32
CA PRO A 166 2.58 -9.70 17.08
C PRO A 166 3.50 -8.90 18.02
N GLU A 167 3.62 -9.29 19.28
CA GLU A 167 4.49 -8.64 20.25
C GLU A 167 5.94 -8.69 19.79
N ARG A 168 6.41 -9.89 19.36
CA ARG A 168 7.77 -10.06 18.83
C ARG A 168 7.99 -9.25 17.56
N LEU A 169 6.97 -9.20 16.68
CA LEU A 169 6.99 -8.39 15.48
C LEU A 169 7.15 -6.90 15.80
N LEU A 170 6.40 -6.38 16.76
CA LEU A 170 6.41 -4.95 17.13
C LEU A 170 7.73 -4.51 17.78
N GLU A 171 8.49 -5.42 18.38
CA GLU A 171 9.83 -5.15 18.95
C GLU A 171 10.92 -4.98 17.90
N LEU A 172 10.71 -5.43 16.66
CA LEU A 172 11.73 -5.38 15.62
C LEU A 172 12.27 -3.96 15.37
N ARG A 173 13.58 -3.90 15.21
CA ARG A 173 14.29 -2.67 14.81
C ARG A 173 15.31 -3.06 13.72
N PRO A 174 14.86 -3.14 12.46
CA PRO A 174 15.73 -3.56 11.35
C PRO A 174 17.00 -2.73 11.25
N GLY A 175 18.03 -3.37 10.75
CA GLY A 175 19.31 -2.75 10.42
C GLY A 175 19.28 -2.10 9.04
N PRO A 176 20.45 -1.85 8.44
CA PRO A 176 20.58 -1.43 7.05
C PRO A 176 19.86 -2.41 6.11
N LEU A 177 19.21 -1.90 5.05
CA LEU A 177 18.37 -2.67 4.16
C LEU A 177 18.68 -2.33 2.69
N GLU A 178 18.68 -3.35 1.83
CA GLU A 178 18.92 -3.22 0.39
C GLU A 178 17.77 -3.78 -0.47
N PHE A 179 16.68 -4.24 0.17
CA PHE A 179 15.52 -4.86 -0.48
C PHE A 179 14.24 -4.53 0.29
N ASP A 180 13.09 -4.65 -0.38
CA ASP A 180 11.79 -4.43 0.26
C ASP A 180 11.44 -5.62 1.15
N LEU A 181 11.27 -5.35 2.44
CA LEU A 181 11.10 -6.34 3.49
C LEU A 181 9.73 -6.22 4.17
N GLY A 182 8.98 -7.31 4.16
CA GLY A 182 7.78 -7.49 4.96
C GLY A 182 8.04 -8.37 6.20
N ALA A 183 7.25 -8.15 7.23
CA ALA A 183 7.15 -9.10 8.33
C ALA A 183 5.70 -9.18 8.82
N VAL A 184 5.25 -10.38 9.15
CA VAL A 184 3.85 -10.65 9.55
C VAL A 184 3.82 -11.60 10.74
N ALA A 185 2.84 -11.39 11.63
CA ALA A 185 2.50 -12.32 12.69
C ALA A 185 0.98 -12.43 12.82
N LEU A 186 0.51 -13.62 13.20
CA LEU A 186 -0.92 -13.87 13.39
C LEU A 186 -1.31 -13.54 14.83
N TYR A 187 -2.44 -12.85 14.98
CA TYR A 187 -3.07 -12.69 16.29
C TYR A 187 -3.78 -14.00 16.72
N PRO A 188 -4.00 -14.20 18.02
CA PRO A 188 -4.81 -15.32 18.51
C PRO A 188 -6.23 -15.32 17.92
N PRO A 189 -6.86 -16.47 17.72
CA PRO A 189 -8.25 -16.55 17.26
C PRO A 189 -9.20 -15.75 18.15
N GLY A 190 -10.09 -14.96 17.53
CA GLY A 190 -11.04 -14.09 18.23
C GLY A 190 -10.53 -12.68 18.55
N SER A 191 -9.29 -12.35 18.16
CA SER A 191 -8.80 -10.97 18.19
C SER A 191 -9.54 -10.10 17.16
N GLU A 192 -9.50 -8.77 17.34
CA GLU A 192 -10.07 -7.80 16.40
C GLU A 192 -9.43 -7.95 15.00
N ALA A 193 -8.11 -7.98 14.94
CA ALA A 193 -7.37 -8.24 13.73
C ALA A 193 -6.87 -9.69 13.67
N ALA A 194 -6.72 -10.20 12.46
CA ALA A 194 -6.15 -11.52 12.22
C ALA A 194 -4.61 -11.50 12.19
N ILE A 195 -4.02 -10.40 11.70
CA ILE A 195 -2.57 -10.24 11.56
C ILE A 195 -2.12 -8.83 11.96
N GLU A 196 -0.90 -8.76 12.48
CA GLU A 196 -0.07 -7.55 12.49
C GLU A 196 0.94 -7.67 11.36
N LEU A 197 1.14 -6.60 10.60
CA LEU A 197 2.06 -6.53 9.47
C LEU A 197 2.97 -5.32 9.61
N ARG A 198 4.22 -5.45 9.19
CA ARG A 198 5.18 -4.35 9.09
C ARG A 198 5.90 -4.42 7.74
N ALA A 199 6.18 -3.26 7.18
CA ALA A 199 6.84 -3.11 5.89
C ALA A 199 8.00 -2.11 5.99
N TRP A 200 9.12 -2.42 5.36
CA TRP A 200 10.26 -1.51 5.27
C TRP A 200 10.79 -1.48 3.85
N ALA A 201 10.99 -0.25 3.36
CA ALA A 201 11.68 0.00 2.11
C ALA A 201 13.11 0.50 2.36
N PRO A 202 14.07 0.20 1.48
CA PRO A 202 15.42 0.72 1.57
C PRO A 202 15.45 2.19 1.09
N VAL A 203 15.74 3.11 2.00
CA VAL A 203 15.97 4.52 1.66
C VAL A 203 17.38 4.90 2.07
N ASN A 204 18.24 5.17 1.10
CA ASN A 204 19.67 5.44 1.33
C ASN A 204 20.37 4.33 2.17
N GLY A 205 20.01 3.08 1.94
CA GLY A 205 20.55 1.92 2.66
C GLY A 205 20.02 1.73 4.09
N MET A 206 19.03 2.51 4.50
CA MET A 206 18.38 2.39 5.80
C MET A 206 16.97 1.81 5.63
N ALA A 207 16.55 1.00 6.58
CA ALA A 207 15.16 0.53 6.64
C ALA A 207 14.24 1.67 7.08
N VAL A 208 13.37 2.13 6.18
CA VAL A 208 12.32 3.10 6.49
C VAL A 208 10.98 2.38 6.51
N GLU A 209 10.29 2.44 7.64
CA GLU A 209 9.00 1.78 7.81
C GLU A 209 7.89 2.55 7.11
N ASP A 210 7.13 1.85 6.26
CA ASP A 210 5.94 2.38 5.61
C ASP A 210 4.72 2.21 6.53
N PRO A 211 3.94 3.27 6.78
CA PRO A 211 2.80 3.23 7.69
C PRO A 211 1.75 2.17 7.34
N VAL A 212 1.34 2.09 6.08
CA VAL A 212 0.39 1.09 5.58
C VAL A 212 0.67 0.79 4.11
N THR A 213 0.99 -0.45 3.81
CA THR A 213 1.47 -0.91 2.51
C THR A 213 0.42 -1.77 1.81
N GLY A 214 -0.35 -1.18 0.92
CA GLY A 214 -1.43 -1.89 0.22
C GLY A 214 -0.91 -3.07 -0.62
N SER A 215 0.22 -2.94 -1.32
CA SER A 215 0.82 -4.01 -2.13
C SER A 215 1.27 -5.20 -1.26
N LEU A 216 1.91 -4.96 -0.13
CA LEU A 216 2.33 -6.03 0.77
C LEU A 216 1.12 -6.71 1.43
N ASN A 217 0.10 -5.95 1.87
CA ASN A 217 -1.13 -6.53 2.40
C ASN A 217 -1.80 -7.45 1.37
N ALA A 218 -1.84 -7.04 0.10
CA ALA A 218 -2.39 -7.84 -0.99
C ALA A 218 -1.64 -9.17 -1.18
N SER A 219 -0.32 -9.12 -1.23
CA SER A 219 0.50 -10.31 -1.47
C SER A 219 0.57 -11.25 -0.25
N VAL A 220 0.60 -10.70 0.96
CA VAL A 220 0.52 -11.50 2.20
C VAL A 220 -0.85 -12.16 2.33
N ALA A 221 -1.94 -11.48 1.93
CA ALA A 221 -3.26 -12.08 1.86
C ALA A 221 -3.28 -13.27 0.91
N GLN A 222 -2.76 -13.10 -0.33
CA GLN A 222 -2.67 -14.20 -1.30
C GLN A 222 -1.88 -15.40 -0.74
N TRP A 223 -0.77 -15.15 -0.06
CA TRP A 223 0.02 -16.21 0.57
C TRP A 223 -0.74 -16.93 1.70
N LEU A 224 -1.21 -16.19 2.70
CA LEU A 224 -1.77 -16.78 3.91
C LEU A 224 -3.15 -17.44 3.68
N LEU A 225 -3.95 -16.95 2.72
CA LEU A 225 -5.18 -17.58 2.29
C LEU A 225 -4.90 -18.88 1.52
N ALA A 226 -3.93 -18.87 0.58
CA ALA A 226 -3.54 -20.07 -0.16
C ALA A 226 -2.97 -21.17 0.75
N ASP A 227 -2.24 -20.80 1.81
CA ASP A 227 -1.73 -21.72 2.82
C ASP A 227 -2.83 -22.24 3.81
N GLY A 228 -4.05 -21.71 3.72
CA GLY A 228 -5.14 -22.03 4.64
C GLY A 228 -4.90 -21.55 6.09
N ARG A 229 -4.01 -20.60 6.29
CA ARG A 229 -3.71 -20.01 7.61
C ARG A 229 -4.71 -18.94 8.01
N LEU A 230 -5.34 -18.29 7.02
CA LEU A 230 -6.40 -17.32 7.19
C LEU A 230 -7.60 -17.71 6.32
N THR A 231 -8.73 -17.13 6.65
CA THR A 231 -9.96 -17.16 5.86
C THR A 231 -10.49 -15.74 5.76
N ALA A 232 -10.81 -15.29 4.56
CA ALA A 232 -11.46 -14.00 4.37
C ALA A 232 -12.96 -14.05 4.73
N PRO A 233 -13.58 -12.93 5.17
CA PRO A 233 -12.95 -11.65 5.36
C PRO A 233 -12.16 -11.56 6.68
N TYR A 234 -11.12 -10.73 6.73
CA TYR A 234 -10.40 -10.42 7.96
C TYR A 234 -9.87 -8.98 7.97
N LEU A 235 -9.50 -8.50 9.16
CA LEU A 235 -8.83 -7.23 9.39
C LEU A 235 -7.33 -7.47 9.60
N ALA A 236 -6.49 -6.68 8.94
CA ALA A 236 -5.06 -6.59 9.20
C ALA A 236 -4.73 -5.25 9.86
N HIS A 237 -3.78 -5.26 10.80
CA HIS A 237 -3.20 -4.05 11.37
C HIS A 237 -1.80 -3.82 10.79
N GLN A 238 -1.46 -2.55 10.58
CA GLN A 238 -0.12 -2.10 10.21
C GLN A 238 0.16 -0.71 10.75
N GLY A 239 1.44 -0.41 11.02
CA GLY A 239 1.88 0.91 11.46
C GLY A 239 1.89 1.11 12.97
N THR A 240 1.45 0.14 13.76
CA THR A 240 1.37 0.19 15.22
C THR A 240 2.71 0.61 15.87
N ALA A 241 3.84 0.07 15.38
CA ALA A 241 5.17 0.36 15.94
C ALA A 241 5.65 1.80 15.72
N ILE A 242 5.02 2.55 14.81
CA ILE A 242 5.33 3.96 14.47
C ILE A 242 4.19 4.91 14.82
N GLY A 243 3.24 4.46 15.66
CA GLY A 243 2.13 5.30 16.14
C GLY A 243 1.06 5.56 15.09
N ARG A 244 0.88 4.65 14.13
CA ARG A 244 -0.23 4.65 13.16
C ARG A 244 -1.23 3.55 13.50
N GLU A 245 -2.43 3.68 12.96
CA GLU A 245 -3.53 2.73 13.18
C GLU A 245 -4.10 2.27 11.85
N GLY A 246 -3.25 1.64 11.03
CA GLY A 246 -3.70 1.06 9.76
C GLY A 246 -4.72 -0.06 9.99
N ARG A 247 -5.86 0.05 9.36
CA ARG A 247 -7.00 -0.88 9.39
C ARG A 247 -7.30 -1.33 7.97
N ILE A 248 -6.72 -2.45 7.59
CA ILE A 248 -6.82 -2.97 6.22
C ILE A 248 -7.80 -4.13 6.22
N GLN A 249 -8.87 -3.99 5.46
CA GLN A 249 -9.84 -5.06 5.26
C GLN A 249 -9.47 -5.90 4.06
N VAL A 250 -9.38 -7.19 4.27
CA VAL A 250 -9.15 -8.18 3.23
C VAL A 250 -10.43 -8.98 3.04
N SER A 251 -10.90 -9.07 1.81
CA SER A 251 -12.09 -9.85 1.45
C SER A 251 -11.88 -10.58 0.12
N GLU A 252 -12.70 -11.60 -0.12
CA GLU A 252 -12.74 -12.30 -1.39
C GLU A 252 -14.07 -12.04 -2.09
N GLY A 253 -14.04 -11.94 -3.41
CA GLY A 253 -15.21 -11.77 -4.25
C GLY A 253 -14.84 -11.85 -5.73
N ASP A 254 -15.73 -12.46 -6.53
CA ASP A 254 -15.55 -12.61 -8.00
C ASP A 254 -14.23 -13.29 -8.40
N GLY A 255 -13.70 -14.17 -7.52
CA GLY A 255 -12.44 -14.88 -7.74
C GLY A 255 -11.19 -14.03 -7.49
N GLU A 256 -11.34 -12.86 -6.92
CA GLU A 256 -10.26 -11.94 -6.58
C GLU A 256 -10.19 -11.66 -5.07
N ILE A 257 -9.02 -11.28 -4.60
CA ILE A 257 -8.80 -10.74 -3.27
C ILE A 257 -8.89 -9.21 -3.35
N TRP A 258 -9.63 -8.61 -2.43
CA TRP A 258 -9.85 -7.18 -2.35
C TRP A 258 -9.21 -6.61 -1.09
N ILE A 259 -8.46 -5.52 -1.28
CA ILE A 259 -7.75 -4.81 -0.23
C ILE A 259 -8.40 -3.44 -0.05
N GLY A 260 -9.05 -3.25 1.08
CA GLY A 260 -9.85 -2.04 1.33
C GLY A 260 -9.58 -1.42 2.68
N GLY A 261 -10.11 -0.21 2.84
CA GLY A 261 -10.06 0.52 4.11
C GLY A 261 -10.70 1.89 4.02
N GLY A 262 -10.68 2.61 5.14
CA GLY A 262 -11.14 3.99 5.21
C GLY A 262 -10.26 4.93 4.39
N THR A 263 -10.87 5.96 3.83
CA THR A 263 -10.18 7.07 3.17
C THR A 263 -10.82 8.37 3.62
N GLU A 264 -10.01 9.37 3.99
CA GLU A 264 -10.50 10.65 4.48
C GLU A 264 -9.63 11.80 3.98
N THR A 265 -10.26 12.85 3.46
CA THR A 265 -9.55 14.08 3.08
C THR A 265 -9.22 14.92 4.30
N VAL A 266 -7.95 14.96 4.69
CA VAL A 266 -7.46 15.74 5.83
C VAL A 266 -7.15 17.19 5.44
N VAL A 267 -6.60 17.40 4.24
CA VAL A 267 -6.28 18.73 3.73
C VAL A 267 -6.88 18.89 2.33
N ALA A 268 -7.70 19.93 2.15
CA ALA A 268 -8.26 20.30 0.85
C ALA A 268 -7.92 21.73 0.48
N GLY A 269 -7.68 21.99 -0.80
CA GLY A 269 -7.40 23.33 -1.29
C GLY A 269 -6.85 23.37 -2.70
N THR A 270 -5.90 24.25 -2.94
CA THR A 270 -5.23 24.36 -4.24
C THR A 270 -3.71 24.39 -4.08
N ALA A 271 -3.02 23.77 -5.02
CA ALA A 271 -1.57 23.81 -5.14
C ALA A 271 -1.12 24.50 -6.42
N LYS A 272 0.11 25.00 -6.42
CA LYS A 272 0.79 25.55 -7.62
C LYS A 272 2.04 24.72 -7.89
N PRO A 273 1.91 23.51 -8.48
CA PRO A 273 3.02 22.61 -8.70
C PRO A 273 3.99 23.06 -9.80
N GLN A 274 3.63 24.10 -10.55
CA GLN A 274 4.40 24.72 -11.64
C GLN A 274 5.03 26.04 -11.22
#